data_52f3aff28a5081ee5968f76738bf6397
#
_entry.id   52f3aff28a5081ee5968f76738bf6397
#
_cell.length_a   1.000
_cell.length_b   1.000
_cell.length_c   1.000
_cell.angle_alpha   90.00
_cell.angle_beta   90.00
_cell.angle_gamma   90.00
#
_symmetry.space_group_name_H-M   'P 1'
#
loop_
_entity.id
_entity.type
_entity.pdbx_description
1 polymer ?
#
loop_
_entity_poly.entity_id
_entity_poly.type
_entity_poly.pdbx_seq_one_letter_code
_entity_poly.pdbx_strand_id
1 'polypeptide(L)'
;MSKIFIKIISIFIPFISLSQEVKIEHLSDFINTIGAELNFVQTNENTAFYTSTTLEEGEYQSLIFRTELENGEWKKGRYDHLGKAYSYANISYAKDEHYIYYSVIDKFGNSKIAFRNYKNPITQFLNNKINLPNSVNTQPHKSNYNNKSILYFVSDRKGGFGGFDIWFSVIDKFGNYGEAINAGERINSEYNEITPFYNVWTGELFFSSDRDEKKKWN
;
A
#
# COMPACT_ATOMS: atom_id res chain seq x y z
N MET A 1 19.63 55.01 -44.95
CA MET A 1 19.78 53.76 -44.17
C MET A 1 19.06 53.94 -42.84
N SER A 2 17.90 53.41 -42.70
CA SER A 2 17.08 53.52 -41.49
C SER A 2 17.43 52.36 -40.57
N LYS A 3 17.92 52.66 -39.36
CA LYS A 3 18.20 51.63 -38.32
C LYS A 3 16.87 51.30 -37.57
N ILE A 4 16.40 50.09 -37.78
CA ILE A 4 15.28 49.53 -37.01
C ILE A 4 15.82 49.07 -35.66
N PHE A 5 15.40 49.72 -34.57
CA PHE A 5 15.61 49.26 -33.19
C PHE A 5 14.51 48.33 -32.79
N ILE A 6 14.78 47.01 -32.67
CA ILE A 6 13.88 46.04 -32.08
C ILE A 6 14.01 46.12 -30.54
N LYS A 7 13.02 46.67 -29.84
CA LYS A 7 12.90 46.59 -28.40
C LYS A 7 12.41 45.19 -28.01
N ILE A 8 13.25 44.34 -27.45
CA ILE A 8 12.82 43.10 -26.82
C ILE A 8 12.23 43.44 -25.45
N ILE A 9 10.92 43.36 -25.32
CA ILE A 9 10.24 43.46 -24.02
C ILE A 9 10.30 42.08 -23.37
N SER A 10 11.17 41.93 -22.37
CA SER A 10 11.20 40.76 -21.50
C SER A 10 9.99 40.82 -20.57
N ILE A 11 8.97 40.03 -20.83
CA ILE A 11 7.87 39.82 -19.89
C ILE A 11 8.34 38.87 -18.81
N PHE A 12 8.65 39.45 -17.65
CA PHE A 12 8.91 38.67 -16.44
C PHE A 12 7.56 38.16 -15.91
N ILE A 13 7.21 36.92 -16.18
CA ILE A 13 6.08 36.25 -15.53
C ILE A 13 6.60 35.75 -14.18
N PRO A 14 6.16 36.30 -13.04
CA PRO A 14 6.54 35.74 -11.76
C PRO A 14 5.91 34.34 -11.67
N PHE A 15 6.73 33.33 -11.54
CA PHE A 15 6.27 32.01 -11.10
C PHE A 15 5.75 32.16 -9.68
N ILE A 16 4.43 32.25 -9.54
CA ILE A 16 3.77 32.08 -8.24
C ILE A 16 3.84 30.59 -7.95
N SER A 17 4.78 30.19 -7.15
CA SER A 17 4.79 28.88 -6.53
C SER A 17 3.63 28.84 -5.54
N LEU A 18 2.52 28.26 -5.94
CA LEU A 18 1.44 27.91 -5.03
C LEU A 18 1.96 26.78 -4.18
N SER A 19 2.47 27.06 -3.00
CA SER A 19 2.70 26.04 -2.00
C SER A 19 1.32 25.49 -1.62
N GLN A 20 1.09 24.23 -1.92
CA GLN A 20 -0.13 23.56 -1.51
C GLN A 20 0.02 23.29 -0.01
N GLU A 21 -0.78 23.98 0.81
CA GLU A 21 -0.81 23.72 2.23
C GLU A 21 -1.40 22.32 2.46
N VAL A 22 -0.62 21.45 3.08
CA VAL A 22 -1.09 20.11 3.41
C VAL A 22 -1.95 20.24 4.68
N LYS A 23 -3.26 20.06 4.51
CA LYS A 23 -4.20 20.01 5.62
C LYS A 23 -4.28 18.59 6.15
N ILE A 24 -3.92 18.39 7.41
CA ILE A 24 -4.09 17.11 8.11
C ILE A 24 -5.44 17.15 8.82
N GLU A 25 -6.31 16.21 8.49
CA GLU A 25 -7.62 16.05 9.13
C GLU A 25 -7.66 14.72 9.87
N HIS A 26 -8.11 14.75 11.12
CA HIS A 26 -8.41 13.54 11.87
C HIS A 26 -9.69 12.90 11.30
N LEU A 27 -9.61 11.60 11.03
CA LEU A 27 -10.82 10.82 10.79
C LEU A 27 -11.63 10.74 12.10
N SER A 28 -12.96 10.54 11.97
CA SER A 28 -13.84 10.45 13.13
C SER A 28 -13.48 9.29 14.07
N ASP A 29 -13.92 9.36 15.32
CA ASP A 29 -13.74 8.30 16.32
C ASP A 29 -14.43 6.97 15.92
N PHE A 30 -15.27 7.00 14.90
CA PHE A 30 -15.81 5.78 14.29
C PHE A 30 -14.77 4.97 13.52
N ILE A 31 -13.72 5.64 13.04
CA ILE A 31 -12.59 5.02 12.34
C ILE A 31 -11.41 4.89 13.31
N ASN A 32 -11.03 6.02 13.96
CA ASN A 32 -9.95 6.03 14.95
C ASN A 32 -10.49 5.52 16.29
N THR A 33 -10.29 4.25 16.57
CA THR A 33 -10.71 3.62 17.83
C THR A 33 -9.54 3.59 18.85
N ILE A 34 -9.70 2.87 19.94
CA ILE A 34 -8.59 2.62 20.88
C ILE A 34 -7.61 1.55 20.37
N GLY A 35 -7.94 0.90 19.25
CA GLY A 35 -7.10 -0.08 18.58
C GLY A 35 -6.04 0.59 17.69
N ALA A 36 -5.37 -0.21 16.87
CA ALA A 36 -4.47 0.30 15.84
C ALA A 36 -5.17 0.21 14.48
N GLU A 37 -5.47 1.35 13.89
CA GLU A 37 -6.03 1.45 12.55
C GLU A 37 -4.90 1.66 11.54
N LEU A 38 -4.87 0.81 10.54
CA LEU A 38 -3.83 0.79 9.52
C LEU A 38 -4.45 0.77 8.11
N ASN A 39 -3.68 1.27 7.14
CA ASN A 39 -3.99 1.12 5.72
C ASN A 39 -5.40 1.59 5.33
N PHE A 40 -5.76 2.83 5.70
CA PHE A 40 -7.00 3.42 5.19
C PHE A 40 -6.89 3.63 3.67
N VAL A 41 -7.73 2.92 2.91
CA VAL A 41 -7.68 2.88 1.45
C VAL A 41 -9.04 3.22 0.86
N GLN A 42 -9.14 4.40 0.26
CA GLN A 42 -10.34 4.84 -0.42
C GLN A 42 -10.43 4.22 -1.82
N THR A 43 -11.52 3.50 -2.11
CA THR A 43 -11.73 2.80 -3.39
C THR A 43 -12.58 3.59 -4.39
N ASN A 44 -13.40 4.49 -3.89
CA ASN A 44 -14.18 5.46 -4.68
C ASN A 44 -14.55 6.65 -3.79
N GLU A 45 -15.34 7.59 -4.31
CA GLU A 45 -15.70 8.83 -3.60
C GLU A 45 -16.32 8.59 -2.22
N ASN A 46 -17.06 7.48 -2.05
CA ASN A 46 -17.87 7.24 -0.85
C ASN A 46 -17.55 5.91 -0.15
N THR A 47 -16.51 5.18 -0.55
CA THR A 47 -16.19 3.89 0.06
C THR A 47 -14.70 3.79 0.34
N ALA A 48 -14.38 3.38 1.55
CA ALA A 48 -13.02 3.04 1.95
C ALA A 48 -12.96 1.73 2.73
N PHE A 49 -11.76 1.17 2.80
CA PHE A 49 -11.42 0.04 3.62
C PHE A 49 -10.27 0.42 4.55
N TYR A 50 -10.23 -0.19 5.72
CA TYR A 50 -9.13 -0.05 6.66
C TYR A 50 -8.93 -1.33 7.45
N THR A 51 -7.73 -1.51 7.98
CA THR A 51 -7.43 -2.59 8.91
C THR A 51 -7.52 -2.03 10.33
N SER A 52 -8.26 -2.70 11.20
CA SER A 52 -8.27 -2.40 12.63
C SER A 52 -7.82 -3.63 13.42
N THR A 53 -6.94 -3.41 14.38
CA THR A 53 -6.45 -4.45 15.28
C THR A 53 -7.20 -4.36 16.60
N THR A 54 -7.91 -5.41 16.93
CA THR A 54 -8.70 -5.52 18.16
C THR A 54 -8.11 -6.59 19.07
N LEU A 55 -8.38 -6.48 20.37
CA LEU A 55 -8.05 -7.51 21.36
C LEU A 55 -9.30 -8.36 21.59
N GLU A 56 -9.29 -9.59 21.08
CA GLU A 56 -10.38 -10.56 21.26
C GLU A 56 -9.85 -11.77 22.03
N GLU A 57 -10.55 -12.19 23.08
CA GLU A 57 -10.19 -13.35 23.91
C GLU A 57 -8.73 -13.37 24.41
N GLY A 58 -8.12 -12.18 24.61
CA GLY A 58 -6.73 -12.04 25.03
C GLY A 58 -5.69 -12.10 23.91
N GLU A 59 -6.12 -12.20 22.65
CA GLU A 59 -5.26 -12.21 21.48
C GLU A 59 -5.55 -11.02 20.56
N TYR A 60 -4.50 -10.42 20.01
CA TYR A 60 -4.64 -9.35 19.02
C TYR A 60 -5.00 -9.95 17.66
N GLN A 61 -6.12 -9.50 17.11
CA GLN A 61 -6.56 -9.87 15.76
C GLN A 61 -6.73 -8.62 14.91
N SER A 62 -6.23 -8.67 13.70
CA SER A 62 -6.44 -7.61 12.72
C SER A 62 -7.53 -8.04 11.75
N LEU A 63 -8.51 -7.16 11.54
CA LEU A 63 -9.65 -7.39 10.67
C LEU A 63 -9.77 -6.24 9.67
N ILE A 64 -10.31 -6.52 8.50
CA ILE A 64 -10.58 -5.50 7.48
C ILE A 64 -12.03 -5.04 7.62
N PHE A 65 -12.20 -3.72 7.68
CA PHE A 65 -13.48 -3.04 7.76
C PHE A 65 -13.71 -2.25 6.48
N ARG A 66 -14.97 -2.21 6.07
CA ARG A 66 -15.47 -1.33 5.03
C ARG A 66 -16.24 -0.19 5.67
N THR A 67 -16.00 1.03 5.26
CA THR A 67 -16.74 2.23 5.70
C THR A 67 -17.28 2.99 4.50
N GLU A 68 -18.29 3.81 4.74
CA GLU A 68 -18.94 4.64 3.74
C GLU A 68 -18.94 6.11 4.19
N LEU A 69 -18.72 7.01 3.23
CA LEU A 69 -18.79 8.45 3.43
C LEU A 69 -20.23 8.91 3.23
N GLU A 70 -20.84 9.44 4.29
CA GLU A 70 -22.20 9.98 4.26
C GLU A 70 -22.20 11.39 4.88
N ASN A 71 -22.74 12.38 4.18
CA ASN A 71 -22.79 13.78 4.62
C ASN A 71 -21.43 14.38 5.01
N GLY A 72 -20.35 13.96 4.32
CA GLY A 72 -18.99 14.43 4.60
C GLY A 72 -18.28 13.74 5.75
N GLU A 73 -18.88 12.72 6.36
CA GLU A 73 -18.28 11.95 7.44
C GLU A 73 -18.17 10.47 7.14
N TRP A 74 -17.01 9.87 7.43
CA TRP A 74 -16.85 8.41 7.39
C TRP A 74 -17.60 7.77 8.55
N LYS A 75 -18.47 6.82 8.23
CA LYS A 75 -19.29 6.11 9.19
C LYS A 75 -18.53 4.97 9.84
N LYS A 76 -19.08 4.44 10.94
CA LYS A 76 -18.52 3.26 11.59
C LYS A 76 -18.36 2.12 10.59
N GLY A 77 -17.13 1.61 10.48
CA GLY A 77 -16.83 0.50 9.60
C GLY A 77 -17.59 -0.77 9.98
N ARG A 78 -17.97 -1.53 8.97
CA ARG A 78 -18.55 -2.87 9.11
C ARG A 78 -17.47 -3.88 8.74
N TYR A 79 -17.36 -4.95 9.52
CA TYR A 79 -16.44 -6.04 9.20
C TYR A 79 -16.72 -6.57 7.79
N ASP A 80 -15.70 -6.60 6.98
CA ASP A 80 -15.76 -7.14 5.63
C ASP A 80 -15.40 -8.63 5.68
N HIS A 81 -16.41 -9.47 5.67
CA HIS A 81 -16.28 -10.93 5.80
C HIS A 81 -15.48 -11.52 4.63
N LEU A 82 -14.17 -11.68 4.83
CA LEU A 82 -13.23 -12.19 3.83
C LEU A 82 -13.06 -13.73 3.87
N GLY A 83 -13.72 -14.40 4.78
CA GLY A 83 -13.63 -15.85 4.99
C GLY A 83 -13.25 -16.21 6.42
N LYS A 84 -12.61 -17.39 6.58
CA LYS A 84 -12.17 -17.92 7.87
C LYS A 84 -10.66 -17.89 7.94
N ALA A 85 -10.09 -16.78 8.40
CA ALA A 85 -8.68 -16.70 8.77
C ALA A 85 -8.57 -16.13 10.19
N TYR A 86 -7.41 -16.30 10.81
CA TYR A 86 -7.14 -15.76 12.14
C TYR A 86 -7.06 -14.24 12.11
N SER A 87 -6.36 -13.68 11.12
CA SER A 87 -6.24 -12.25 10.91
C SER A 87 -6.17 -11.89 9.43
N TYR A 88 -6.56 -10.64 9.14
CA TYR A 88 -6.40 -10.00 7.82
C TYR A 88 -5.73 -8.65 8.01
N ALA A 89 -4.78 -8.31 7.16
CA ALA A 89 -4.03 -7.06 7.32
C ALA A 89 -3.58 -6.47 5.96
N ASN A 90 -3.03 -5.26 6.03
CA ASN A 90 -2.27 -4.62 4.96
C ASN A 90 -3.02 -4.55 3.62
N ILE A 91 -4.21 -3.99 3.66
CA ILE A 91 -5.03 -3.82 2.47
C ILE A 91 -4.42 -2.79 1.50
N SER A 92 -4.47 -3.06 0.22
CA SER A 92 -4.20 -2.12 -0.86
C SER A 92 -5.23 -2.24 -1.98
N TYR A 93 -5.41 -1.19 -2.76
CA TYR A 93 -6.41 -1.13 -3.83
C TYR A 93 -5.79 -0.90 -5.19
N ALA A 94 -6.09 -1.80 -6.12
CA ALA A 94 -5.74 -1.66 -7.52
C ALA A 94 -6.94 -1.08 -8.29
N LYS A 95 -6.91 0.24 -8.51
CA LYS A 95 -8.03 1.01 -9.07
C LYS A 95 -8.47 0.51 -10.44
N ASP A 96 -7.54 0.21 -11.32
CA ASP A 96 -7.80 -0.15 -12.71
C ASP A 96 -8.55 -1.48 -12.86
N GLU A 97 -8.40 -2.38 -11.88
CA GLU A 97 -9.00 -3.72 -11.92
C GLU A 97 -10.13 -3.89 -10.89
N HIS A 98 -10.36 -2.89 -10.05
CA HIS A 98 -11.30 -2.97 -8.93
C HIS A 98 -10.98 -4.12 -7.95
N TYR A 99 -9.69 -4.46 -7.79
CA TYR A 99 -9.23 -5.46 -6.85
C TYR A 99 -8.67 -4.83 -5.59
N ILE A 100 -9.00 -5.44 -4.45
CA ILE A 100 -8.28 -5.24 -3.20
C ILE A 100 -7.34 -6.42 -2.97
N TYR A 101 -6.13 -6.10 -2.56
CA TYR A 101 -5.09 -7.03 -2.14
C TYR A 101 -4.91 -6.92 -0.65
N TYR A 102 -4.65 -8.01 0.02
CA TYR A 102 -4.48 -8.05 1.48
C TYR A 102 -3.69 -9.26 1.92
N SER A 103 -3.20 -9.21 3.15
CA SER A 103 -2.54 -10.33 3.81
C SER A 103 -3.56 -11.17 4.57
N VAL A 104 -3.47 -12.48 4.44
CA VAL A 104 -4.23 -13.47 5.20
C VAL A 104 -3.26 -14.18 6.12
N ILE A 105 -3.49 -14.07 7.42
CA ILE A 105 -2.57 -14.53 8.46
C ILE A 105 -3.24 -15.67 9.24
N ASP A 106 -2.52 -16.78 9.42
CA ASP A 106 -2.97 -17.89 10.25
C ASP A 106 -2.57 -17.71 11.73
N LYS A 107 -3.08 -18.55 12.60
CA LYS A 107 -2.78 -18.52 14.04
C LYS A 107 -1.31 -18.78 14.40
N PHE A 108 -0.50 -19.22 13.45
CA PHE A 108 0.94 -19.48 13.64
C PHE A 108 1.80 -18.32 13.11
N GLY A 109 1.17 -17.24 12.61
CA GLY A 109 1.85 -16.09 12.03
C GLY A 109 2.26 -16.25 10.56
N ASN A 110 1.93 -17.39 9.92
CA ASN A 110 2.18 -17.53 8.49
C ASN A 110 1.25 -16.59 7.71
N SER A 111 1.81 -15.89 6.75
CA SER A 111 1.06 -14.92 5.96
C SER A 111 1.14 -15.21 4.47
N LYS A 112 0.00 -15.08 3.80
CA LYS A 112 -0.15 -15.20 2.34
C LYS A 112 -0.89 -14.01 1.80
N ILE A 113 -0.53 -13.58 0.60
CA ILE A 113 -1.22 -12.53 -0.12
C ILE A 113 -2.41 -13.12 -0.87
N ALA A 114 -3.56 -12.50 -0.67
CA ALA A 114 -4.79 -12.78 -1.37
C ALA A 114 -5.34 -11.52 -2.02
N PHE A 115 -6.27 -11.69 -2.93
CA PHE A 115 -6.99 -10.61 -3.57
C PHE A 115 -8.44 -11.02 -3.87
N ARG A 116 -9.28 -10.03 -4.06
CA ARG A 116 -10.64 -10.19 -4.60
C ARG A 116 -11.11 -8.92 -5.30
N ASN A 117 -12.09 -9.04 -6.15
CA ASN A 117 -12.82 -7.87 -6.59
C ASN A 117 -13.60 -7.29 -5.41
N TYR A 118 -13.56 -5.96 -5.19
CA TYR A 118 -14.18 -5.34 -4.01
C TYR A 118 -15.71 -5.49 -3.97
N LYS A 119 -16.35 -5.81 -5.11
CA LYS A 119 -17.79 -6.10 -5.20
C LYS A 119 -18.13 -7.59 -5.08
N ASN A 120 -17.11 -8.46 -5.15
CA ASN A 120 -17.30 -9.92 -5.10
C ASN A 120 -16.52 -10.49 -3.90
N PRO A 121 -17.18 -11.16 -2.96
CA PRO A 121 -16.52 -11.66 -1.74
C PRO A 121 -15.61 -12.88 -1.96
N ILE A 122 -15.47 -13.38 -3.17
CA ILE A 122 -14.64 -14.58 -3.43
C ILE A 122 -13.15 -14.21 -3.32
N THR A 123 -12.51 -14.67 -2.26
CA THR A 123 -11.06 -14.56 -2.04
C THR A 123 -10.30 -15.52 -2.93
N GLN A 124 -9.24 -15.02 -3.57
CA GLN A 124 -8.29 -15.80 -4.35
C GLN A 124 -6.88 -15.57 -3.81
N PHE A 125 -6.11 -16.65 -3.65
CA PHE A 125 -4.72 -16.55 -3.24
C PHE A 125 -3.81 -16.41 -4.48
N LEU A 126 -2.76 -15.61 -4.33
CA LEU A 126 -1.72 -15.54 -5.35
C LEU A 126 -0.96 -16.87 -5.45
N ASN A 127 -0.31 -17.10 -6.60
CA ASN A 127 0.43 -18.31 -6.88
C ASN A 127 1.67 -18.47 -5.97
N ASN A 128 2.33 -19.63 -6.02
CA ASN A 128 3.50 -19.94 -5.20
C ASN A 128 4.75 -19.11 -5.53
N LYS A 129 4.79 -18.40 -6.66
CA LYS A 129 5.88 -17.47 -6.97
C LYS A 129 5.85 -16.26 -6.02
N ILE A 130 4.65 -15.86 -5.65
CA ILE A 130 4.41 -14.79 -4.68
C ILE A 130 4.28 -15.37 -3.27
N ASN A 131 3.36 -16.32 -3.06
CA ASN A 131 3.14 -16.99 -1.79
C ASN A 131 4.10 -18.17 -1.63
N LEU A 132 5.41 -17.87 -1.53
CA LEU A 132 6.40 -18.91 -1.36
C LEU A 132 6.14 -19.68 -0.04
N PRO A 133 6.05 -21.03 -0.07
CA PRO A 133 5.89 -21.83 1.14
C PRO A 133 7.04 -21.60 2.14
N ASN A 134 6.73 -21.66 3.43
CA ASN A 134 7.68 -21.44 4.54
C ASN A 134 8.33 -20.04 4.54
N SER A 135 7.62 -19.06 4.01
CA SER A 135 7.99 -17.65 4.09
C SER A 135 6.75 -16.81 4.42
N VAL A 136 6.93 -15.74 5.13
CA VAL A 136 5.92 -14.70 5.30
C VAL A 136 5.84 -13.91 4.00
N ASN A 137 4.64 -13.74 3.46
CA ASN A 137 4.39 -12.95 2.27
C ASN A 137 3.24 -11.99 2.59
N THR A 138 3.54 -10.70 2.65
CA THR A 138 2.64 -9.71 3.26
C THR A 138 2.74 -8.35 2.58
N GLN A 139 1.92 -7.39 3.00
CA GLN A 139 1.95 -5.98 2.62
C GLN A 139 1.98 -5.75 1.09
N PRO A 140 1.00 -6.30 0.37
CA PRO A 140 0.95 -6.14 -1.08
C PRO A 140 0.62 -4.70 -1.48
N HIS A 141 1.30 -4.21 -2.52
CA HIS A 141 0.97 -2.97 -3.19
C HIS A 141 1.05 -3.16 -4.70
N LYS A 142 -0.11 -3.18 -5.36
CA LYS A 142 -0.15 -3.26 -6.82
C LYS A 142 -0.11 -1.87 -7.42
N SER A 143 0.74 -1.69 -8.41
CA SER A 143 0.91 -0.42 -9.13
C SER A 143 1.28 -0.65 -10.59
N ASN A 144 1.37 0.42 -11.35
CA ASN A 144 1.81 0.42 -12.74
C ASN A 144 3.10 1.22 -12.89
N TYR A 145 4.08 0.66 -13.58
CA TYR A 145 5.34 1.31 -13.92
C TYR A 145 5.66 1.09 -15.40
N ASN A 146 5.82 2.16 -16.17
CA ASN A 146 6.14 2.09 -17.61
C ASN A 146 5.23 1.11 -18.38
N ASN A 147 3.91 1.22 -18.21
CA ASN A 147 2.89 0.36 -18.82
C ASN A 147 2.97 -1.12 -18.42
N LYS A 148 3.71 -1.45 -17.37
CA LYS A 148 3.75 -2.79 -16.78
C LYS A 148 3.03 -2.78 -15.45
N SER A 149 2.18 -3.76 -15.22
CA SER A 149 1.59 -4.00 -13.91
C SER A 149 2.62 -4.69 -13.01
N ILE A 150 2.82 -4.15 -11.82
CA ILE A 150 3.78 -4.65 -10.84
C ILE A 150 3.09 -4.82 -9.50
N LEU A 151 3.33 -5.96 -8.86
CA LEU A 151 3.00 -6.18 -7.46
C LEU A 151 4.26 -6.04 -6.63
N TYR A 152 4.32 -5.03 -5.77
CA TYR A 152 5.30 -4.93 -4.69
C TYR A 152 4.75 -5.66 -3.46
N PHE A 153 5.61 -6.28 -2.69
CA PHE A 153 5.23 -6.97 -1.45
C PHE A 153 6.44 -7.18 -0.55
N VAL A 154 6.19 -7.56 0.69
CA VAL A 154 7.20 -7.82 1.70
C VAL A 154 7.31 -9.33 1.93
N SER A 155 8.54 -9.83 2.05
CA SER A 155 8.78 -11.24 2.37
C SER A 155 10.13 -11.45 3.05
N ASP A 156 10.17 -12.44 3.95
CA ASP A 156 11.38 -12.97 4.60
C ASP A 156 12.00 -14.16 3.85
N ARG A 157 11.63 -14.33 2.57
CA ARG A 157 12.12 -15.43 1.73
C ARG A 157 13.63 -15.41 1.57
N LYS A 158 14.22 -16.59 1.42
CA LYS A 158 15.66 -16.74 1.17
C LYS A 158 16.09 -15.99 -0.09
N GLY A 159 17.30 -15.40 -0.04
CA GLY A 159 17.87 -14.61 -1.11
C GLY A 159 17.60 -13.11 -0.97
N GLY A 160 17.06 -12.68 0.17
CA GLY A 160 16.99 -11.28 0.60
C GLY A 160 18.30 -10.79 1.21
N PHE A 161 18.29 -9.54 1.68
CA PHE A 161 19.42 -8.88 2.33
C PHE A 161 19.30 -8.91 3.85
N GLY A 162 18.07 -8.81 4.37
CA GLY A 162 17.80 -8.70 5.79
C GLY A 162 16.75 -9.67 6.30
N GLY A 163 15.94 -9.20 7.24
CA GLY A 163 14.78 -9.92 7.76
C GLY A 163 13.62 -9.88 6.78
N PHE A 164 12.92 -8.75 6.76
CA PHE A 164 11.89 -8.46 5.76
C PHE A 164 12.45 -7.58 4.67
N ASP A 165 12.36 -8.03 3.43
CA ASP A 165 12.76 -7.28 2.25
C ASP A 165 11.54 -6.93 1.39
N ILE A 166 11.67 -5.86 0.61
CA ILE A 166 10.74 -5.54 -0.47
C ILE A 166 11.09 -6.36 -1.70
N TRP A 167 10.10 -7.06 -2.21
CA TRP A 167 10.14 -7.85 -3.44
C TRP A 167 9.11 -7.29 -4.43
N PHE A 168 9.28 -7.59 -5.70
CA PHE A 168 8.28 -7.28 -6.70
C PHE A 168 8.12 -8.41 -7.70
N SER A 169 6.94 -8.46 -8.34
CA SER A 169 6.64 -9.35 -9.46
C SER A 169 6.00 -8.55 -10.58
N VAL A 170 6.43 -8.80 -11.80
CA VAL A 170 5.80 -8.24 -13.00
C VAL A 170 4.59 -9.11 -13.34
N ILE A 171 3.47 -8.46 -13.62
CA ILE A 171 2.22 -9.11 -14.01
C ILE A 171 2.12 -8.99 -15.52
N ASP A 172 1.93 -10.12 -16.21
CA ASP A 172 1.79 -10.13 -17.67
C ASP A 172 0.41 -9.60 -18.11
N LYS A 173 0.24 -9.44 -19.43
CA LYS A 173 -1.01 -8.95 -20.03
C LYS A 173 -2.22 -9.88 -19.82
N PHE A 174 -2.00 -11.10 -19.36
CA PHE A 174 -3.04 -12.07 -19.03
C PHE A 174 -3.35 -12.12 -17.54
N GLY A 175 -2.67 -11.30 -16.74
CA GLY A 175 -2.83 -11.25 -15.28
C GLY A 175 -2.01 -12.28 -14.50
N ASN A 176 -1.04 -12.97 -15.15
CA ASN A 176 -0.20 -13.93 -14.47
C ASN A 176 0.96 -13.24 -13.77
N TYR A 177 1.21 -13.61 -12.51
CA TYR A 177 2.33 -13.14 -11.72
C TYR A 177 3.60 -13.90 -12.10
N GLY A 178 4.65 -13.15 -12.45
CA GLY A 178 5.98 -13.67 -12.72
C GLY A 178 6.72 -14.10 -11.46
N GLU A 179 8.01 -14.42 -11.60
CA GLU A 179 8.88 -14.71 -10.45
C GLU A 179 9.00 -13.47 -9.56
N ALA A 180 9.17 -13.69 -8.25
CA ALA A 180 9.48 -12.64 -7.31
C ALA A 180 10.95 -12.23 -7.46
N ILE A 181 11.18 -10.93 -7.60
CA ILE A 181 12.50 -10.32 -7.75
C ILE A 181 12.74 -9.43 -6.53
N ASN A 182 13.90 -9.59 -5.87
CA ASN A 182 14.30 -8.69 -4.79
C ASN A 182 14.51 -7.28 -5.32
N ALA A 183 14.05 -6.26 -4.60
CA ALA A 183 14.17 -4.86 -5.03
C ALA A 183 15.62 -4.33 -5.00
N GLY A 184 16.56 -5.12 -4.50
CA GLY A 184 18.00 -4.85 -4.53
C GLY A 184 18.50 -3.95 -3.40
N GLU A 185 19.82 -3.84 -3.32
CA GLU A 185 20.55 -3.16 -2.23
C GLU A 185 20.29 -1.65 -2.08
N ARG A 186 19.72 -1.01 -3.11
CA ARG A 186 19.31 0.40 -3.03
C ARG A 186 18.03 0.58 -2.21
N ILE A 187 17.21 -0.45 -2.14
CA ILE A 187 15.95 -0.48 -1.40
C ILE A 187 16.13 -1.28 -0.12
N ASN A 188 16.60 -2.52 -0.24
CA ASN A 188 16.75 -3.46 0.87
C ASN A 188 18.11 -3.36 1.54
N SER A 189 18.17 -3.71 2.82
CA SER A 189 19.36 -3.69 3.67
C SER A 189 19.41 -4.93 4.56
N GLU A 190 20.39 -5.02 5.45
CA GLU A 190 20.46 -6.07 6.48
C GLU A 190 19.35 -5.99 7.56
N TYR A 191 18.52 -4.95 7.49
CA TYR A 191 17.40 -4.68 8.40
C TYR A 191 16.06 -5.11 7.79
N ASN A 192 14.97 -4.45 8.21
CA ASN A 192 13.65 -4.71 7.68
C ASN A 192 13.18 -3.55 6.82
N GLU A 193 12.71 -3.84 5.62
CA GLU A 193 12.04 -2.92 4.75
C GLU A 193 10.60 -3.37 4.55
N ILE A 194 9.66 -2.51 4.92
CA ILE A 194 8.23 -2.82 4.96
C ILE A 194 7.37 -1.72 4.34
N THR A 195 6.07 -1.98 4.17
CA THR A 195 5.06 -1.01 3.71
C THR A 195 5.39 -0.34 2.36
N PRO A 196 5.70 -1.09 1.29
CA PRO A 196 6.00 -0.49 0.00
C PRO A 196 4.77 0.23 -0.57
N PHE A 197 4.99 1.45 -1.05
CA PHE A 197 4.00 2.24 -1.79
C PHE A 197 4.67 2.92 -2.98
N TYR A 198 4.27 2.56 -4.19
CA TYR A 198 4.77 3.19 -5.41
C TYR A 198 3.82 4.28 -5.88
N ASN A 199 4.31 5.52 -5.91
CA ASN A 199 3.57 6.67 -6.42
C ASN A 199 3.76 6.76 -7.94
N VAL A 200 2.72 6.45 -8.70
CA VAL A 200 2.76 6.48 -10.18
C VAL A 200 2.94 7.89 -10.76
N TRP A 201 2.61 8.93 -10.01
CA TRP A 201 2.70 10.31 -10.46
C TRP A 201 4.12 10.86 -10.34
N THR A 202 4.84 10.52 -9.26
CA THR A 202 6.22 10.96 -9.03
C THR A 202 7.25 9.95 -9.51
N GLY A 203 6.85 8.69 -9.72
CA GLY A 203 7.76 7.59 -10.06
C GLY A 203 8.61 7.11 -8.89
N GLU A 204 8.18 7.38 -7.65
CA GLU A 204 8.94 7.09 -6.43
C GLU A 204 8.34 5.91 -5.67
N LEU A 205 9.20 5.08 -5.11
CA LEU A 205 8.83 4.03 -4.17
C LEU A 205 9.08 4.51 -2.74
N PHE A 206 8.01 4.62 -1.96
CA PHE A 206 8.05 4.91 -0.53
C PHE A 206 7.99 3.61 0.25
N PHE A 207 8.72 3.54 1.36
CA PHE A 207 8.73 2.39 2.25
C PHE A 207 9.22 2.79 3.64
N SER A 208 8.98 1.94 4.64
CA SER A 208 9.52 2.09 5.99
C SER A 208 10.73 1.15 6.16
N SER A 209 11.72 1.59 6.93
CA SER A 209 12.89 0.78 7.27
C SER A 209 13.35 1.10 8.69
N ASP A 210 13.85 0.09 9.39
CA ASP A 210 14.47 0.22 10.72
C ASP A 210 16.00 0.34 10.68
N ARG A 211 16.58 0.56 9.47
CA ARG A 211 18.04 0.69 9.25
C ARG A 211 18.70 1.83 10.00
N ASP A 212 17.95 2.87 10.38
CA ASP A 212 18.44 4.09 11.02
C ASP A 212 18.00 4.25 12.49
N GLU A 213 17.70 3.16 13.20
CA GLU A 213 17.29 3.21 14.62
C GLU A 213 18.27 3.96 15.54
N LYS A 214 19.51 4.19 15.10
CA LYS A 214 20.52 4.98 15.85
C LYS A 214 20.32 6.49 15.80
N LYS A 215 19.50 7.01 14.91
CA LYS A 215 19.11 8.43 14.89
C LYS A 215 17.85 8.61 15.72
N LYS A 216 18.02 8.87 17.02
CA LYS A 216 16.92 9.38 17.84
C LYS A 216 16.41 10.66 17.18
N TRP A 217 15.12 10.68 16.86
CA TRP A 217 14.44 11.92 16.48
C TRP A 217 14.50 12.86 17.69
N ASN A 218 15.26 13.96 17.56
CA ASN A 218 15.31 15.05 18.56
C ASN A 218 14.17 16.03 18.29
#